data_5262e4a5d26e514ba1e749f6d47cb3c7
#
_entry.id   5262e4a5d26e514ba1e749f6d47cb3c7
#
_cell.length_a   1.000
_cell.length_b   1.000
_cell.length_c   1.000
_cell.angle_alpha   90.00
_cell.angle_beta   90.00
_cell.angle_gamma   90.00
#
_symmetry.space_group_name_H-M   'P 1'
#
loop_
_entity.id
_entity.type
_entity.pdbx_description
1 polymer ?
#
loop_
_entity_poly.entity_id
_entity_poly.type
_entity_poly.pdbx_seq_one_letter_code
_entity_poly.pdbx_strand_id
1 'polypeptide(L)'
;MNTDNSKTKTKALIVFPYRGYQDNEKNEWYFWWTIDSCKTIDPRPTVLIPRTTVIRDEASTFLNDPRAKDLEIVETWSVDTCQTWLSGWGHVLDNFPEAERVVLVPGDIDDIEEDVKFYDNFKDFIKSTDTDIAIGDFETADQHSAKSLVDIYGTYPLLANWFPEVSQSIQSLSLHRPRSEFLNIKTSVLRDLLIAHRSFAYEQTLNFLIQVWDYENEKWKCDISIFPLGNISDNKSLRDYRSCIDQIERIERMVCLLWREIKEPKKISDNDKEYKKQYATFGKEYDDLRTKSKGIMETARTTIQALLGV
;
A
#
# COMPACT_ATOMS: atom_id res chain seq x y z
N MET A 1 9.01 -3.44 -40.54
CA MET A 1 8.06 -2.74 -39.66
C MET A 1 8.80 -2.42 -38.37
N ASN A 2 9.27 -1.20 -38.24
CA ASN A 2 9.88 -0.73 -37.01
C ASN A 2 8.76 -0.53 -36.00
N THR A 3 8.59 -1.46 -35.08
CA THR A 3 7.85 -1.21 -33.86
C THR A 3 8.72 -0.28 -33.02
N ASP A 4 8.40 1.00 -33.10
CA ASP A 4 8.91 2.02 -32.19
C ASP A 4 8.44 1.62 -30.78
N ASN A 5 9.32 0.88 -30.08
CA ASN A 5 9.16 0.65 -28.64
C ASN A 5 9.37 2.00 -27.98
N SER A 6 8.35 2.85 -27.96
CA SER A 6 8.34 4.01 -27.11
C SER A 6 8.46 3.49 -25.67
N LYS A 7 9.67 3.58 -25.13
CA LYS A 7 9.95 3.20 -23.75
C LYS A 7 8.95 3.93 -22.86
N THR A 8 8.11 3.17 -22.17
CA THR A 8 7.08 3.73 -21.31
C THR A 8 7.74 4.39 -20.11
N LYS A 9 7.51 5.69 -19.94
CA LYS A 9 8.05 6.45 -18.80
C LYS A 9 7.36 6.11 -17.48
N THR A 10 6.18 5.50 -17.56
CA THR A 10 5.38 5.09 -16.40
C THR A 10 5.04 3.62 -16.51
N LYS A 11 5.27 2.85 -15.46
CA LYS A 11 4.81 1.47 -15.31
C LYS A 11 3.61 1.41 -14.38
N ALA A 12 2.59 0.66 -14.79
CA ALA A 12 1.41 0.43 -13.97
C ALA A 12 1.46 -0.96 -13.34
N LEU A 13 1.29 -1.02 -12.03
CA LEU A 13 1.16 -2.23 -11.23
C LEU A 13 -0.27 -2.35 -10.71
N ILE A 14 -0.93 -3.45 -11.05
CA ILE A 14 -2.30 -3.72 -10.63
C ILE A 14 -2.28 -5.00 -9.82
N VAL A 15 -2.77 -4.95 -8.58
CA VAL A 15 -2.87 -6.15 -7.76
C VAL A 15 -4.12 -6.92 -8.16
N PHE A 16 -3.94 -8.19 -8.52
CA PHE A 16 -5.06 -9.06 -8.85
C PHE A 16 -6.00 -9.20 -7.65
N PRO A 17 -7.33 -9.12 -7.85
CA PRO A 17 -8.30 -9.18 -6.77
C PRO A 17 -8.16 -10.49 -6.01
N TYR A 18 -7.87 -10.36 -4.73
CA TYR A 18 -7.61 -11.51 -3.84
C TYR A 18 -8.86 -12.34 -3.55
N ARG A 19 -10.03 -11.74 -3.64
CA ARG A 19 -11.34 -12.39 -3.42
C ARG A 19 -12.38 -11.81 -4.37
N GLY A 20 -13.20 -12.68 -4.94
CA GLY A 20 -14.42 -12.25 -5.62
C GLY A 20 -14.26 -11.84 -7.08
N TYR A 21 -13.16 -12.20 -7.76
CA TYR A 21 -13.06 -11.99 -9.21
C TYR A 21 -14.17 -12.73 -9.99
N GLN A 22 -14.59 -13.91 -9.53
CA GLN A 22 -15.64 -14.71 -10.14
C GLN A 22 -17.02 -14.53 -9.48
N ASP A 23 -17.05 -14.14 -8.21
CA ASP A 23 -18.30 -14.13 -7.43
C ASP A 23 -19.13 -12.86 -7.69
N ASN A 24 -18.57 -11.85 -8.37
CA ASN A 24 -19.24 -10.59 -8.59
C ASN A 24 -18.84 -9.98 -9.96
N GLU A 25 -19.82 -9.92 -10.89
CA GLU A 25 -19.65 -9.28 -12.20
C GLU A 25 -19.13 -7.83 -12.10
N LYS A 26 -19.51 -7.09 -11.05
CA LYS A 26 -19.02 -5.74 -10.79
C LYS A 26 -17.51 -5.71 -10.51
N ASN A 27 -16.98 -6.66 -9.76
CA ASN A 27 -15.56 -6.74 -9.44
C ASN A 27 -14.73 -7.08 -10.68
N GLU A 28 -15.22 -8.01 -11.51
CA GLU A 28 -14.58 -8.31 -12.79
C GLU A 28 -14.58 -7.09 -13.70
N TRP A 29 -15.72 -6.41 -13.81
CA TRP A 29 -15.83 -5.18 -14.60
C TRP A 29 -14.87 -4.11 -14.10
N TYR A 30 -14.80 -3.85 -12.79
CA TYR A 30 -13.91 -2.86 -12.21
C TYR A 30 -12.43 -3.19 -12.46
N PHE A 31 -12.05 -4.45 -12.29
CA PHE A 31 -10.69 -4.89 -12.56
C PHE A 31 -10.27 -4.63 -14.01
N TRP A 32 -11.10 -4.98 -14.98
CA TRP A 32 -10.81 -4.73 -16.38
C TRP A 32 -10.85 -3.24 -16.73
N TRP A 33 -11.75 -2.48 -16.13
CA TRP A 33 -11.76 -1.04 -16.27
C TRP A 33 -10.46 -0.40 -15.74
N THR A 34 -9.94 -0.88 -14.60
CA THR A 34 -8.65 -0.45 -14.03
C THR A 34 -7.51 -0.74 -15.00
N ILE A 35 -7.45 -1.95 -15.56
CA ILE A 35 -6.48 -2.35 -16.58
C ILE A 35 -6.55 -1.40 -17.79
N ASP A 36 -7.74 -1.19 -18.36
CA ASP A 36 -7.92 -0.34 -19.54
C ASP A 36 -7.56 1.12 -19.25
N SER A 37 -7.84 1.60 -18.06
CA SER A 37 -7.41 2.93 -17.61
C SER A 37 -5.89 3.00 -17.54
N CYS A 38 -5.23 2.01 -16.96
CA CYS A 38 -3.77 1.94 -16.85
C CYS A 38 -3.08 1.77 -18.21
N LYS A 39 -3.73 1.17 -19.20
CA LYS A 39 -3.22 1.10 -20.60
C LYS A 39 -3.04 2.49 -21.23
N THR A 40 -3.66 3.52 -20.69
CA THR A 40 -3.46 4.91 -21.17
C THR A 40 -2.10 5.50 -20.82
N ILE A 41 -1.41 4.93 -19.80
CA ILE A 41 -0.08 5.36 -19.33
C ILE A 41 1.00 4.30 -19.54
N ASP A 42 0.60 3.03 -19.56
CA ASP A 42 1.47 1.87 -19.80
C ASP A 42 0.77 0.90 -20.75
N PRO A 43 1.21 0.77 -22.01
CA PRO A 43 0.54 -0.13 -23.00
C PRO A 43 0.48 -1.58 -22.54
N ARG A 44 1.36 -1.98 -21.62
CA ARG A 44 1.43 -3.33 -21.07
C ARG A 44 1.51 -3.31 -19.55
N PRO A 45 0.37 -3.02 -18.88
CA PRO A 45 0.33 -2.99 -17.43
C PRO A 45 0.74 -4.34 -16.81
N THR A 46 1.37 -4.28 -15.66
CA THR A 46 1.79 -5.47 -14.91
C THR A 46 0.71 -5.85 -13.91
N VAL A 47 0.21 -7.08 -13.98
CA VAL A 47 -0.71 -7.64 -12.99
C VAL A 47 0.05 -8.53 -12.04
N LEU A 48 -0.03 -8.22 -10.75
CA LEU A 48 0.61 -8.96 -9.67
C LEU A 48 -0.34 -10.02 -9.13
N ILE A 49 0.02 -11.29 -9.27
CA ILE A 49 -0.79 -12.42 -8.79
C ILE A 49 -0.11 -13.07 -7.58
N PRO A 50 -0.69 -12.99 -6.38
CA PRO A 50 -0.14 -13.68 -5.22
C PRO A 50 -0.27 -15.19 -5.38
N ARG A 51 0.81 -15.95 -5.10
CA ARG A 51 0.82 -17.41 -5.12
C ARG A 51 0.17 -17.99 -3.87
N THR A 52 -1.13 -17.94 -3.76
CA THR A 52 -1.85 -18.70 -2.74
C THR A 52 -2.67 -19.80 -3.39
N THR A 53 -2.88 -20.90 -2.67
CA THR A 53 -3.66 -22.05 -3.16
C THR A 53 -5.11 -21.70 -3.44
N VAL A 54 -5.64 -20.67 -2.77
CA VAL A 54 -7.05 -20.23 -2.89
C VAL A 54 -7.26 -19.43 -4.18
N ILE A 55 -6.20 -18.82 -4.73
CA ILE A 55 -6.28 -17.92 -5.89
C ILE A 55 -6.05 -18.68 -7.21
N ARG A 56 -5.61 -19.93 -7.15
CA ARG A 56 -5.24 -20.66 -8.38
C ARG A 56 -6.39 -20.81 -9.36
N ASP A 57 -7.60 -21.06 -8.91
CA ASP A 57 -8.75 -21.23 -9.80
C ASP A 57 -9.22 -19.90 -10.39
N GLU A 58 -9.27 -18.84 -9.57
CA GLU A 58 -9.60 -17.49 -10.02
C GLU A 58 -8.52 -16.93 -10.93
N ALA A 59 -7.24 -17.09 -10.57
CA ALA A 59 -6.11 -16.72 -11.41
C ALA A 59 -6.08 -17.53 -12.71
N SER A 60 -6.43 -18.82 -12.68
CA SER A 60 -6.52 -19.66 -13.88
C SER A 60 -7.57 -19.13 -14.87
N THR A 61 -8.74 -18.71 -14.37
CA THR A 61 -9.77 -18.09 -15.21
C THR A 61 -9.29 -16.79 -15.85
N PHE A 62 -8.67 -15.92 -15.07
CA PHE A 62 -8.08 -14.69 -15.57
C PHE A 62 -6.98 -14.95 -16.61
N LEU A 63 -6.04 -15.85 -16.33
CA LEU A 63 -4.93 -16.18 -17.23
C LEU A 63 -5.39 -16.78 -18.57
N ASN A 64 -6.56 -17.42 -18.59
CA ASN A 64 -7.18 -17.96 -19.81
C ASN A 64 -8.03 -16.92 -20.57
N ASP A 65 -8.27 -15.74 -19.99
CA ASP A 65 -8.98 -14.66 -20.66
C ASP A 65 -8.14 -14.12 -21.82
N PRO A 66 -8.69 -14.01 -23.05
CA PRO A 66 -7.96 -13.45 -24.17
C PRO A 66 -7.38 -12.04 -23.93
N ARG A 67 -8.03 -11.24 -23.07
CA ARG A 67 -7.59 -9.88 -22.70
C ARG A 67 -6.30 -9.89 -21.88
N ALA A 68 -6.01 -10.98 -21.19
CA ALA A 68 -4.79 -11.10 -20.37
C ALA A 68 -3.50 -11.26 -21.21
N LYS A 69 -3.60 -11.63 -22.48
CA LYS A 69 -2.44 -11.87 -23.37
C LYS A 69 -1.54 -10.65 -23.57
N ASP A 70 -2.12 -9.46 -23.47
CA ASP A 70 -1.41 -8.19 -23.68
C ASP A 70 -0.89 -7.59 -22.36
N LEU A 71 -1.00 -8.32 -21.26
CA LEU A 71 -0.56 -7.90 -19.94
C LEU A 71 0.79 -8.53 -19.59
N GLU A 72 1.49 -7.89 -18.69
CA GLU A 72 2.63 -8.50 -18.03
C GLU A 72 2.15 -9.16 -16.73
N ILE A 73 2.36 -10.45 -16.60
CA ILE A 73 1.92 -11.21 -15.43
C ILE A 73 3.11 -11.53 -14.56
N VAL A 74 3.05 -11.09 -13.30
CA VAL A 74 4.06 -11.39 -12.29
C VAL A 74 3.43 -12.18 -11.16
N GLU A 75 3.79 -13.45 -11.07
CA GLU A 75 3.43 -14.28 -9.93
C GLU A 75 4.38 -13.99 -8.76
N THR A 76 3.80 -13.66 -7.62
CA THR A 76 4.57 -13.39 -6.41
C THR A 76 4.50 -14.56 -5.43
N TRP A 77 5.60 -14.84 -4.73
CA TRP A 77 5.69 -15.96 -3.78
C TRP A 77 4.97 -15.69 -2.46
N SER A 78 4.39 -14.54 -2.32
CA SER A 78 3.83 -14.09 -1.08
C SER A 78 2.39 -14.56 -0.86
N VAL A 79 2.07 -14.84 0.38
CA VAL A 79 0.71 -15.02 0.90
C VAL A 79 0.12 -13.68 1.40
N ASP A 80 0.92 -12.61 1.39
CA ASP A 80 0.59 -11.30 1.93
C ASP A 80 0.56 -10.26 0.81
N THR A 81 -0.49 -9.46 0.76
CA THR A 81 -0.68 -8.39 -0.21
C THR A 81 0.52 -7.43 -0.23
N CYS A 82 1.04 -7.08 0.93
CA CYS A 82 2.15 -6.12 1.01
C CYS A 82 3.45 -6.65 0.42
N GLN A 83 3.77 -7.93 0.60
CA GLN A 83 4.93 -8.56 -0.04
C GLN A 83 4.72 -8.70 -1.56
N THR A 84 3.48 -8.89 -2.00
CA THR A 84 3.12 -8.86 -3.41
C THR A 84 3.51 -7.54 -4.05
N TRP A 85 3.20 -6.43 -3.40
CA TRP A 85 3.53 -5.08 -3.85
C TRP A 85 5.04 -4.85 -3.88
N LEU A 86 5.74 -5.25 -2.83
CA LEU A 86 7.21 -5.16 -2.78
C LEU A 86 7.86 -5.93 -3.95
N SER A 87 7.34 -7.11 -4.26
CA SER A 87 7.80 -7.92 -5.40
C SER A 87 7.53 -7.21 -6.73
N GLY A 88 6.37 -6.56 -6.87
CA GLY A 88 6.03 -5.78 -8.06
C GLY A 88 6.94 -4.58 -8.27
N TRP A 89 7.25 -3.87 -7.21
CA TRP A 89 8.18 -2.74 -7.29
C TRP A 89 9.61 -3.18 -7.61
N GLY A 90 10.09 -4.24 -6.96
CA GLY A 90 11.38 -4.83 -7.32
C GLY A 90 11.41 -5.24 -8.79
N HIS A 91 10.35 -5.89 -9.28
CA HIS A 91 10.23 -6.26 -10.68
C HIS A 91 10.35 -5.06 -11.63
N VAL A 92 9.66 -3.95 -11.33
CA VAL A 92 9.78 -2.73 -12.17
C VAL A 92 11.18 -2.15 -12.12
N LEU A 93 11.76 -2.00 -10.93
CA LEU A 93 13.09 -1.41 -10.79
C LEU A 93 14.20 -2.23 -11.47
N ASP A 94 14.03 -3.56 -11.51
CA ASP A 94 15.01 -4.46 -12.11
C ASP A 94 14.83 -4.61 -13.63
N ASN A 95 13.61 -4.64 -14.14
CA ASN A 95 13.31 -4.94 -15.53
C ASN A 95 12.99 -3.73 -16.40
N PHE A 96 12.64 -2.57 -15.79
CA PHE A 96 12.31 -1.33 -16.48
C PHE A 96 13.12 -0.16 -15.93
N PRO A 97 14.46 -0.17 -16.08
CA PRO A 97 15.32 0.86 -15.51
C PRO A 97 15.05 2.26 -16.10
N GLU A 98 14.42 2.33 -17.26
CA GLU A 98 14.01 3.57 -17.92
C GLU A 98 12.68 4.14 -17.39
N ALA A 99 11.92 3.38 -16.60
CA ALA A 99 10.69 3.87 -16.03
C ALA A 99 10.97 5.00 -15.04
N GLU A 100 10.35 6.14 -15.28
CA GLU A 100 10.48 7.32 -14.42
C GLU A 100 9.52 7.25 -13.23
N ARG A 101 8.39 6.55 -13.40
CA ARG A 101 7.33 6.43 -12.40
C ARG A 101 6.74 5.02 -12.34
N VAL A 102 6.20 4.71 -11.17
CA VAL A 102 5.37 3.52 -10.96
C VAL A 102 4.04 3.95 -10.39
N VAL A 103 2.97 3.51 -11.02
CA VAL A 103 1.60 3.68 -10.52
C VAL A 103 1.12 2.33 -9.99
N LEU A 104 0.72 2.33 -8.74
CA LEU A 104 0.22 1.16 -8.03
C LEU A 104 -1.26 1.35 -7.71
N VAL A 105 -2.08 0.40 -8.08
CA VAL A 105 -3.53 0.44 -7.84
C VAL A 105 -4.07 -0.93 -7.43
N PRO A 106 -5.04 -0.98 -6.51
CA PRO A 106 -5.75 -2.21 -6.19
C PRO A 106 -6.66 -2.61 -7.36
N GLY A 107 -6.75 -3.89 -7.62
CA GLY A 107 -7.67 -4.45 -8.64
C GLY A 107 -9.04 -4.83 -8.09
N ASP A 108 -9.28 -4.62 -6.79
CA ASP A 108 -10.43 -5.13 -6.07
C ASP A 108 -11.19 -4.04 -5.30
N ILE A 109 -11.52 -2.96 -5.96
CA ILE A 109 -12.40 -1.97 -5.34
C ILE A 109 -13.82 -2.49 -5.36
N ASP A 110 -14.40 -2.65 -4.17
CA ASP A 110 -15.82 -2.91 -4.02
C ASP A 110 -16.59 -1.60 -4.19
N ASP A 111 -17.72 -1.64 -4.84
CA ASP A 111 -18.68 -0.55 -5.02
C ASP A 111 -18.08 0.87 -4.99
N ILE A 112 -17.73 1.32 -6.16
CA ILE A 112 -17.72 2.75 -6.41
C ILE A 112 -19.22 3.10 -6.49
N GLU A 113 -19.73 3.86 -5.52
CA GLU A 113 -21.00 4.54 -5.72
C GLU A 113 -20.92 5.18 -7.10
N GLU A 114 -22.01 5.20 -7.88
CA GLU A 114 -22.04 5.72 -9.26
C GLU A 114 -21.57 7.19 -9.32
N ASP A 115 -20.43 7.45 -8.71
CA ASP A 115 -19.81 8.76 -8.68
C ASP A 115 -18.90 8.90 -9.91
N VAL A 116 -19.44 9.56 -10.92
CA VAL A 116 -18.69 9.94 -12.14
C VAL A 116 -17.35 10.59 -11.80
N LYS A 117 -17.25 11.27 -10.64
CA LYS A 117 -16.02 11.94 -10.22
C LYS A 117 -14.87 10.98 -9.91
N PHE A 118 -15.16 9.79 -9.36
CA PHE A 118 -14.11 8.81 -9.12
C PHE A 118 -13.34 8.47 -10.40
N TYR A 119 -14.04 8.21 -11.48
CA TYR A 119 -13.44 7.78 -12.74
C TYR A 119 -12.54 8.85 -13.37
N ASP A 120 -12.94 10.11 -13.30
CA ASP A 120 -12.13 11.22 -13.81
C ASP A 120 -10.95 11.52 -12.87
N ASN A 121 -11.17 11.58 -11.57
CA ASN A 121 -10.13 11.77 -10.57
C ASN A 121 -9.08 10.65 -10.62
N PHE A 122 -9.50 9.40 -10.83
CA PHE A 122 -8.58 8.27 -11.00
C PHE A 122 -7.69 8.43 -12.24
N LYS A 123 -8.27 8.88 -13.38
CA LYS A 123 -7.49 9.13 -14.60
C LYS A 123 -6.48 10.26 -14.40
N ASP A 124 -6.84 11.30 -13.67
CA ASP A 124 -5.93 12.40 -13.35
C ASP A 124 -4.82 11.92 -12.40
N PHE A 125 -5.17 11.11 -11.39
CA PHE A 125 -4.22 10.51 -10.48
C PHE A 125 -3.18 9.65 -11.20
N ILE A 126 -3.59 8.71 -12.06
CA ILE A 126 -2.65 7.81 -12.75
C ILE A 126 -1.75 8.55 -13.74
N LYS A 127 -2.20 9.68 -14.28
CA LYS A 127 -1.45 10.53 -15.22
C LYS A 127 -0.60 11.59 -14.54
N SER A 128 -0.71 11.75 -13.22
CA SER A 128 0.03 12.77 -12.49
C SER A 128 1.54 12.57 -12.62
N THR A 129 2.25 13.61 -13.03
CA THR A 129 3.70 13.62 -13.19
C THR A 129 4.37 14.78 -12.45
N ASP A 130 3.61 15.70 -11.89
CA ASP A 130 4.09 17.00 -11.42
C ASP A 130 4.73 16.91 -10.02
N THR A 131 4.48 15.83 -9.29
CA THR A 131 5.00 15.62 -7.93
C THR A 131 5.82 14.35 -7.83
N ASP A 132 6.60 14.22 -6.77
CA ASP A 132 7.41 13.02 -6.54
C ASP A 132 6.56 11.84 -6.10
N ILE A 133 5.58 12.09 -5.23
CA ILE A 133 4.60 11.12 -4.74
C ILE A 133 3.20 11.71 -4.90
N ALA A 134 2.32 11.01 -5.62
CA ALA A 134 0.89 11.29 -5.64
C ALA A 134 0.15 10.14 -4.94
N ILE A 135 -0.75 10.49 -4.03
CA ILE A 135 -1.55 9.55 -3.27
C ILE A 135 -3.02 9.75 -3.65
N GLY A 136 -3.65 8.67 -4.10
CA GLY A 136 -5.09 8.68 -4.31
C GLY A 136 -5.80 8.51 -2.97
N ASP A 137 -6.46 9.55 -2.52
CA ASP A 137 -7.19 9.58 -1.26
C ASP A 137 -8.67 9.32 -1.48
N PHE A 138 -9.30 8.62 -0.55
CA PHE A 138 -10.73 8.32 -0.64
C PHE A 138 -11.38 8.29 0.74
N GLU A 139 -12.65 8.58 0.77
CA GLU A 139 -13.46 8.42 1.96
C GLU A 139 -14.31 7.15 1.85
N THR A 140 -14.65 6.56 2.98
CA THR A 140 -15.65 5.50 3.05
C THR A 140 -16.95 6.09 3.57
N ALA A 141 -18.05 5.83 2.90
CA ALA A 141 -19.38 6.30 3.30
C ALA A 141 -19.78 5.82 4.70
N ASP A 142 -19.30 4.64 5.11
CA ASP A 142 -19.53 4.08 6.43
C ASP A 142 -18.36 4.36 7.37
N GLN A 143 -18.59 5.27 8.34
CA GLN A 143 -17.62 5.58 9.40
C GLN A 143 -17.28 4.38 10.30
N HIS A 144 -18.11 3.35 10.30
CA HIS A 144 -17.91 2.10 11.02
C HIS A 144 -17.32 0.99 10.14
N SER A 145 -16.88 1.33 8.93
CA SER A 145 -16.15 0.36 8.09
C SER A 145 -14.88 -0.10 8.79
N ALA A 146 -14.44 -1.32 8.49
CA ALA A 146 -13.20 -1.85 9.05
C ALA A 146 -12.00 -0.94 8.78
N LYS A 147 -11.93 -0.34 7.57
CA LYS A 147 -10.88 0.62 7.21
C LYS A 147 -10.91 1.86 8.11
N SER A 148 -12.11 2.44 8.34
CA SER A 148 -12.27 3.60 9.21
C SER A 148 -11.92 3.28 10.66
N LEU A 149 -12.38 2.14 11.20
CA LEU A 149 -12.07 1.72 12.56
C LEU A 149 -10.56 1.52 12.77
N VAL A 150 -9.89 0.87 11.82
CA VAL A 150 -8.44 0.68 11.87
C VAL A 150 -7.68 2.00 11.83
N ASP A 151 -8.12 2.96 11.01
CA ASP A 151 -7.45 4.26 10.92
C ASP A 151 -7.68 5.10 12.19
N ILE A 152 -8.92 5.20 12.67
CA ILE A 152 -9.28 6.03 13.82
C ILE A 152 -8.65 5.48 15.12
N TYR A 153 -8.73 4.18 15.35
CA TYR A 153 -8.31 3.58 16.63
C TYR A 153 -6.91 2.95 16.58
N GLY A 154 -6.33 2.78 15.41
CA GLY A 154 -5.00 2.20 15.22
C GLY A 154 -4.02 3.14 14.56
N THR A 155 -4.21 3.42 13.26
CA THR A 155 -3.23 4.13 12.43
C THR A 155 -2.87 5.50 13.00
N TYR A 156 -3.84 6.37 13.19
CA TYR A 156 -3.58 7.73 13.69
C TYR A 156 -3.02 7.76 15.12
N PRO A 157 -3.56 7.02 16.10
CA PRO A 157 -2.97 6.97 17.44
C PRO A 157 -1.55 6.42 17.47
N LEU A 158 -1.27 5.36 16.71
CA LEU A 158 0.07 4.79 16.63
C LEU A 158 1.05 5.76 15.96
N LEU A 159 0.65 6.39 14.86
CA LEU A 159 1.47 7.37 14.19
C LEU A 159 1.77 8.58 15.09
N ALA A 160 0.77 9.12 15.78
CA ALA A 160 0.94 10.23 16.71
C ALA A 160 1.86 9.89 17.89
N ASN A 161 1.86 8.63 18.33
CA ASN A 161 2.72 8.18 19.43
C ASN A 161 4.17 7.98 18.99
N TRP A 162 4.40 7.46 17.78
CA TRP A 162 5.74 7.09 17.33
C TRP A 162 6.41 8.16 16.45
N PHE A 163 5.63 8.88 15.65
CA PHE A 163 6.07 9.88 14.68
C PHE A 163 5.13 11.10 14.71
N PRO A 164 5.09 11.85 15.82
CA PRO A 164 4.15 12.96 15.99
C PRO A 164 4.30 14.03 14.91
N GLU A 165 5.51 14.29 14.44
CA GLU A 165 5.80 15.27 13.40
C GLU A 165 5.16 14.86 12.06
N VAL A 166 5.28 13.59 11.70
CA VAL A 166 4.67 13.02 10.49
C VAL A 166 3.15 13.02 10.62
N SER A 167 2.63 12.67 11.81
CA SER A 167 1.17 12.70 12.07
C SER A 167 0.57 14.07 11.84
N GLN A 168 1.19 15.12 12.34
CA GLN A 168 0.75 16.51 12.14
C GLN A 168 0.83 16.91 10.66
N SER A 169 1.91 16.53 9.98
CA SER A 169 2.13 16.87 8.58
C SER A 169 1.15 16.16 7.65
N ILE A 170 0.80 14.90 7.92
CA ILE A 170 -0.26 14.18 7.18
C ILE A 170 -1.61 14.86 7.35
N GLN A 171 -1.96 15.31 8.55
CA GLN A 171 -3.18 16.07 8.78
C GLN A 171 -3.20 17.39 7.99
N SER A 172 -2.05 18.06 7.90
CA SER A 172 -1.90 19.29 7.11
C SER A 172 -2.07 19.06 5.60
N LEU A 173 -1.77 17.87 5.10
CA LEU A 173 -2.03 17.46 3.71
C LEU A 173 -3.51 17.15 3.44
N SER A 174 -4.36 17.13 4.46
CA SER A 174 -5.77 16.68 4.36
C SER A 174 -5.91 15.27 3.80
N LEU A 175 -4.96 14.40 4.12
CA LEU A 175 -4.99 13.00 3.73
C LEU A 175 -5.87 12.20 4.70
N HIS A 176 -6.99 11.65 4.22
CA HIS A 176 -7.93 10.87 5.02
C HIS A 176 -7.49 9.42 5.20
N ARG A 177 -6.78 8.88 4.19
CA ARG A 177 -6.33 7.47 4.16
C ARG A 177 -4.81 7.37 4.04
N PRO A 178 -4.06 7.49 5.14
CA PRO A 178 -2.60 7.38 5.11
C PRO A 178 -2.11 5.98 4.70
N ARG A 179 -3.01 4.99 4.68
CA ARG A 179 -2.78 3.64 4.21
C ARG A 179 -3.39 3.38 2.83
N SER A 180 -3.64 4.44 2.05
CA SER A 180 -4.20 4.27 0.70
C SER A 180 -3.34 3.34 -0.14
N GLU A 181 -3.99 2.47 -0.89
CA GLU A 181 -3.37 1.55 -1.83
C GLU A 181 -3.19 2.16 -3.22
N PHE A 182 -3.60 3.41 -3.41
CA PHE A 182 -3.38 4.16 -4.65
C PHE A 182 -2.13 5.01 -4.51
N LEU A 183 -1.08 4.63 -5.21
CA LEU A 183 0.22 5.29 -5.12
C LEU A 183 0.83 5.49 -6.50
N ASN A 184 1.20 6.73 -6.83
CA ASN A 184 1.94 7.07 -8.03
C ASN A 184 3.24 7.76 -7.60
N ILE A 185 4.38 7.10 -7.80
CA ILE A 185 5.66 7.48 -7.23
C ILE A 185 6.78 7.49 -8.28
N LYS A 186 7.69 8.46 -8.21
CA LYS A 186 8.91 8.46 -9.00
C LYS A 186 9.80 7.27 -8.63
N THR A 187 10.35 6.59 -9.63
CA THR A 187 11.23 5.42 -9.43
C THR A 187 12.51 5.77 -8.67
N SER A 188 13.02 7.01 -8.81
CA SER A 188 14.16 7.48 -8.02
C SER A 188 13.86 7.49 -6.52
N VAL A 189 12.70 8.05 -6.13
CA VAL A 189 12.27 8.05 -4.72
C VAL A 189 12.03 6.64 -4.23
N LEU A 190 11.32 5.82 -5.01
CA LEU A 190 11.02 4.43 -4.67
C LEU A 190 12.30 3.61 -4.45
N ARG A 191 13.31 3.79 -5.30
CA ARG A 191 14.59 3.07 -5.21
C ARG A 191 15.31 3.38 -3.91
N ASP A 192 15.33 4.62 -3.50
CA ASP A 192 15.97 5.04 -2.24
C ASP A 192 15.26 4.44 -1.02
N LEU A 193 13.92 4.43 -1.03
CA LEU A 193 13.12 3.86 0.05
C LEU A 193 13.32 2.34 0.17
N LEU A 194 13.27 1.61 -0.93
CA LEU A 194 13.44 0.15 -0.91
C LEU A 194 14.84 -0.28 -0.49
N ILE A 195 15.87 0.47 -0.87
CA ILE A 195 17.26 0.19 -0.48
C ILE A 195 17.43 0.43 1.01
N ALA A 196 16.91 1.52 1.52
CA ALA A 196 17.08 1.91 2.92
C ALA A 196 16.35 0.97 3.89
N HIS A 197 15.17 0.46 3.52
CA HIS A 197 14.26 -0.19 4.46
C HIS A 197 13.54 -1.42 3.88
N ARG A 198 14.27 -2.38 3.37
CA ARG A 198 13.75 -3.61 2.73
C ARG A 198 12.83 -4.46 3.61
N SER A 199 12.90 -4.32 4.92
CA SER A 199 12.23 -5.22 5.86
C SER A 199 10.75 -4.92 6.07
N PHE A 200 10.23 -3.78 5.60
CA PHE A 200 8.92 -3.29 5.98
C PHE A 200 8.00 -3.15 4.79
N ALA A 201 7.33 -4.25 4.49
CA ALA A 201 6.41 -4.33 3.35
C ALA A 201 4.96 -3.96 3.71
N TYR A 202 4.65 -3.66 4.97
CA TYR A 202 3.28 -3.38 5.39
C TYR A 202 2.91 -1.91 5.18
N GLU A 203 1.63 -1.67 4.82
CA GLU A 203 1.03 -0.35 4.71
C GLU A 203 1.93 0.66 3.96
N GLN A 204 2.19 0.35 2.71
CA GLN A 204 3.24 0.97 1.87
C GLN A 204 3.22 2.49 1.87
N THR A 205 2.04 3.10 1.65
CA THR A 205 1.93 4.56 1.62
C THR A 205 2.30 5.18 2.95
N LEU A 206 1.81 4.65 4.06
CA LEU A 206 2.17 5.12 5.40
C LEU A 206 3.66 4.94 5.69
N ASN A 207 4.21 3.79 5.30
CA ASN A 207 5.62 3.49 5.41
C ASN A 207 6.48 4.53 4.67
N PHE A 208 6.11 4.84 3.43
CA PHE A 208 6.83 5.83 2.63
C PHE A 208 6.72 7.23 3.19
N LEU A 209 5.55 7.66 3.64
CA LEU A 209 5.36 8.94 4.29
C LEU A 209 6.28 9.11 5.51
N ILE A 210 6.43 8.06 6.32
CA ILE A 210 7.36 8.08 7.46
C ILE A 210 8.81 8.24 7.00
N GLN A 211 9.23 7.57 5.92
CA GLN A 211 10.61 7.58 5.44
C GLN A 211 10.98 8.87 4.69
N VAL A 212 10.04 9.47 3.94
CA VAL A 212 10.30 10.71 3.21
C VAL A 212 10.19 11.97 4.08
N TRP A 213 9.92 11.84 5.37
CA TRP A 213 10.01 12.94 6.29
C TRP A 213 11.46 13.23 6.67
N ASP A 214 11.87 14.49 6.57
CA ASP A 214 13.17 14.97 7.03
C ASP A 214 13.07 15.37 8.52
N TYR A 215 13.52 14.47 9.38
CA TYR A 215 13.46 14.66 10.83
C TYR A 215 14.39 15.73 11.38
N GLU A 216 15.39 16.17 10.60
CA GLU A 216 16.31 17.24 10.99
C GLU A 216 15.73 18.61 10.62
N ASN A 217 15.11 18.72 9.45
CA ASN A 217 14.60 19.97 8.92
C ASN A 217 13.07 20.13 9.05
N GLU A 218 12.38 19.16 9.65
CA GLU A 218 10.94 19.13 9.90
C GLU A 218 10.08 19.41 8.65
N LYS A 219 10.41 18.76 7.53
CA LYS A 219 9.72 18.93 6.25
C LYS A 219 9.73 17.65 5.42
N TRP A 220 8.91 17.61 4.39
CA TRP A 220 8.98 16.56 3.38
C TRP A 220 10.27 16.68 2.55
N LYS A 221 10.97 15.55 2.31
CA LYS A 221 12.15 15.47 1.43
C LYS A 221 11.79 15.54 -0.05
N CYS A 222 10.53 15.38 -0.39
CA CYS A 222 10.01 15.34 -1.75
C CYS A 222 8.63 15.97 -1.82
N ASP A 223 8.18 16.30 -3.03
CA ASP A 223 6.86 16.88 -3.27
C ASP A 223 5.78 15.80 -3.21
N ILE A 224 4.75 16.02 -2.37
CA ILE A 224 3.63 15.12 -2.17
C ILE A 224 2.34 15.82 -2.59
N SER A 225 1.52 15.14 -3.40
CA SER A 225 0.17 15.59 -3.75
C SER A 225 -0.88 14.56 -3.37
N ILE A 226 -2.05 15.05 -2.97
CA ILE A 226 -3.20 14.23 -2.63
C ILE A 226 -4.27 14.41 -3.71
N PHE A 227 -4.73 13.31 -4.26
CA PHE A 227 -5.80 13.26 -5.26
C PHE A 227 -7.07 12.71 -4.61
N PRO A 228 -8.10 13.52 -4.40
CA PRO A 228 -9.36 13.05 -3.84
C PRO A 228 -10.07 12.18 -4.87
N LEU A 229 -10.07 10.87 -4.66
CA LEU A 229 -10.74 9.92 -5.56
C LEU A 229 -12.26 9.86 -5.35
N GLY A 230 -12.76 10.40 -4.24
CA GLY A 230 -14.18 10.38 -3.89
C GLY A 230 -14.53 9.28 -2.89
N ASN A 231 -15.80 8.89 -2.84
CA ASN A 231 -16.28 7.89 -1.91
C ASN A 231 -16.16 6.49 -2.51
N ILE A 232 -15.54 5.59 -1.75
CA ILE A 232 -15.50 4.17 -2.07
C ILE A 232 -16.32 3.44 -1.01
N SER A 233 -17.30 2.66 -1.45
CA SER A 233 -18.05 1.80 -0.55
C SER A 233 -17.17 0.61 -0.13
N ASP A 234 -16.99 0.44 1.17
CA ASP A 234 -16.29 -0.72 1.74
C ASP A 234 -17.33 -1.76 2.16
N ASN A 235 -17.97 -2.37 1.16
CA ASN A 235 -19.00 -3.40 1.37
C ASN A 235 -18.42 -4.75 1.76
N LYS A 236 -17.10 -4.91 1.69
CA LYS A 236 -16.46 -6.09 2.25
C LYS A 236 -16.75 -6.13 3.74
N SER A 237 -17.57 -7.04 4.11
CA SER A 237 -17.99 -7.42 5.46
C SER A 237 -16.84 -7.81 6.40
N LEU A 238 -15.71 -7.16 6.29
CA LEU A 238 -14.62 -7.22 7.26
C LEU A 238 -14.96 -6.40 8.51
N ARG A 239 -16.23 -6.39 8.90
CA ARG A 239 -16.67 -6.03 10.25
C ARG A 239 -16.27 -7.13 11.24
N ASP A 240 -15.20 -7.86 10.92
CA ASP A 240 -14.64 -8.83 11.81
C ASP A 240 -13.63 -8.14 12.72
N TYR A 241 -13.94 -8.15 14.00
CA TYR A 241 -13.08 -7.65 15.07
C TYR A 241 -11.63 -8.13 14.91
N ARG A 242 -11.46 -9.43 14.64
CA ARG A 242 -10.14 -10.03 14.49
C ARG A 242 -9.35 -9.42 13.35
N SER A 243 -9.99 -9.23 12.21
CA SER A 243 -9.35 -8.61 11.04
C SER A 243 -8.91 -7.16 11.32
N CYS A 244 -9.73 -6.39 12.02
CA CYS A 244 -9.36 -5.03 12.42
C CYS A 244 -8.13 -5.05 13.34
N ILE A 245 -8.12 -5.91 14.35
CA ILE A 245 -7.01 -5.99 15.30
C ILE A 245 -5.73 -6.50 14.62
N ASP A 246 -5.82 -7.52 13.77
CA ASP A 246 -4.66 -8.02 13.01
C ASP A 246 -4.03 -6.91 12.13
N GLN A 247 -4.85 -6.05 11.52
CA GLN A 247 -4.35 -4.89 10.77
C GLN A 247 -3.65 -3.87 11.67
N ILE A 248 -4.24 -3.53 12.81
CA ILE A 248 -3.64 -2.60 13.77
C ILE A 248 -2.32 -3.16 14.32
N GLU A 249 -2.24 -4.44 14.60
CA GLU A 249 -1.00 -5.09 15.05
C GLU A 249 0.11 -5.07 13.98
N ARG A 250 -0.26 -5.19 12.70
CA ARG A 250 0.70 -5.02 11.59
C ARG A 250 1.23 -3.59 11.52
N ILE A 251 0.34 -2.60 11.67
CA ILE A 251 0.73 -1.18 11.69
C ILE A 251 1.64 -0.90 12.89
N GLU A 252 1.27 -1.36 14.07
CA GLU A 252 2.10 -1.23 15.27
C GLU A 252 3.50 -1.77 15.03
N ARG A 253 3.60 -2.99 14.50
CA ARG A 253 4.89 -3.60 14.18
C ARG A 253 5.70 -2.74 13.23
N MET A 254 5.09 -2.26 12.15
CA MET A 254 5.76 -1.42 11.17
C MET A 254 6.28 -0.12 11.78
N VAL A 255 5.44 0.62 12.50
CA VAL A 255 5.85 1.91 13.08
C VAL A 255 6.92 1.75 14.16
N CYS A 256 6.85 0.70 14.98
CA CYS A 256 7.90 0.37 15.95
C CYS A 256 9.26 0.13 15.29
N LEU A 257 9.25 -0.66 14.21
CA LEU A 257 10.46 -1.02 13.50
C LEU A 257 11.08 0.18 12.77
N LEU A 258 10.25 0.97 12.06
CA LEU A 258 10.70 2.20 11.41
C LEU A 258 11.23 3.22 12.42
N TRP A 259 10.55 3.37 13.56
CA TRP A 259 11.01 4.27 14.61
C TRP A 259 12.43 3.90 15.09
N ARG A 260 12.67 2.61 15.36
CA ARG A 260 13.99 2.13 15.73
C ARG A 260 15.05 2.42 14.66
N GLU A 261 14.74 2.17 13.41
CA GLU A 261 15.71 2.36 12.33
C GLU A 261 16.00 3.84 12.05
N ILE A 262 15.00 4.70 12.17
CA ILE A 262 15.14 6.13 11.89
C ILE A 262 15.70 6.88 13.10
N LYS A 263 15.20 6.62 14.30
CA LYS A 263 15.56 7.38 15.51
C LYS A 263 16.74 6.78 16.28
N GLU A 264 16.96 5.48 16.16
CA GLU A 264 18.05 4.74 16.82
C GLU A 264 18.82 3.86 15.82
N PRO A 265 19.40 4.43 14.75
CA PRO A 265 20.05 3.63 13.72
C PRO A 265 21.21 2.85 14.29
N LYS A 266 21.10 1.54 14.33
CA LYS A 266 22.21 0.65 14.63
C LYS A 266 22.93 0.30 13.34
N LYS A 267 24.25 0.41 13.30
CA LYS A 267 25.01 -0.11 12.16
C LYS A 267 24.74 -1.62 12.05
N ILE A 268 24.10 -2.00 10.94
CA ILE A 268 23.98 -3.41 10.58
C ILE A 268 25.39 -3.88 10.25
N SER A 269 25.84 -4.94 10.92
CA SER A 269 27.15 -5.50 10.66
C SER A 269 27.11 -6.31 9.35
N ASP A 270 28.07 -6.07 8.47
CA ASP A 270 28.27 -6.87 7.25
C ASP A 270 28.75 -8.32 7.55
N ASN A 271 28.95 -8.63 8.84
CA ASN A 271 29.35 -9.94 9.30
C ASN A 271 28.13 -10.81 9.62
N ASP A 272 27.96 -11.90 8.88
CA ASP A 272 26.85 -12.86 9.03
C ASP A 272 26.59 -13.36 10.45
N LYS A 273 27.62 -13.55 11.26
CA LYS A 273 27.48 -14.02 12.65
C LYS A 273 26.91 -12.92 13.56
N GLU A 274 27.33 -11.69 13.35
CA GLU A 274 26.89 -10.53 14.10
C GLU A 274 25.47 -10.11 13.69
N TYR A 275 25.16 -10.18 12.41
CA TYR A 275 23.82 -10.01 11.87
C TYR A 275 22.83 -11.01 12.49
N LYS A 276 23.17 -12.31 12.52
CA LYS A 276 22.33 -13.34 13.16
C LYS A 276 22.13 -13.09 14.65
N LYS A 277 23.15 -12.59 15.33
CA LYS A 277 23.07 -12.22 16.77
C LYS A 277 22.19 -10.98 16.96
N GLN A 278 22.33 -9.97 16.12
CA GLN A 278 21.48 -8.78 16.11
C GLN A 278 20.02 -9.14 15.83
N TYR A 279 19.77 -10.05 14.89
CA TYR A 279 18.43 -10.55 14.59
C TYR A 279 17.81 -11.35 15.73
N ALA A 280 18.60 -12.14 16.46
CA ALA A 280 18.14 -12.88 17.63
C ALA A 280 17.79 -11.98 18.83
N THR A 281 18.48 -10.84 18.97
CA THR A 281 18.16 -9.84 20.02
C THR A 281 16.97 -8.96 19.62
N PHE A 282 16.63 -8.91 18.35
CA PHE A 282 15.59 -8.07 17.79
C PHE A 282 14.19 -8.35 18.36
N GLY A 283 13.85 -9.63 18.57
CA GLY A 283 12.56 -10.01 19.15
C GLY A 283 12.35 -9.40 20.53
N LYS A 284 13.37 -9.44 21.39
CA LYS A 284 13.30 -8.85 22.73
C LYS A 284 13.21 -7.33 22.70
N GLU A 285 14.01 -6.67 21.87
CA GLU A 285 13.95 -5.22 21.69
C GLU A 285 12.58 -4.76 21.14
N TYR A 286 11.99 -5.55 20.26
CA TYR A 286 10.65 -5.28 19.75
C TYR A 286 9.58 -5.40 20.85
N ASP A 287 9.65 -6.42 21.68
CA ASP A 287 8.72 -6.58 22.81
C ASP A 287 8.84 -5.42 23.81
N ASP A 288 10.05 -4.94 24.06
CA ASP A 288 10.29 -3.77 24.91
C ASP A 288 9.69 -2.48 24.28
N LEU A 289 9.85 -2.29 22.96
CA LEU A 289 9.27 -1.17 22.23
C LEU A 289 7.74 -1.21 22.25
N ARG A 290 7.12 -2.38 22.10
CA ARG A 290 5.66 -2.53 22.13
C ARG A 290 5.00 -2.05 23.42
N THR A 291 5.74 -2.02 24.53
CA THR A 291 5.22 -1.46 25.78
C THR A 291 4.76 -0.01 25.64
N LYS A 292 5.38 0.77 24.74
CA LYS A 292 5.00 2.15 24.42
C LYS A 292 3.64 2.27 23.75
N SER A 293 3.22 1.24 23.00
CA SER A 293 1.93 1.20 22.30
C SER A 293 0.83 0.51 23.10
N LYS A 294 1.14 -0.10 24.26
CA LYS A 294 0.24 -0.97 24.99
C LYS A 294 -1.14 -0.34 25.25
N GLY A 295 -1.16 0.90 25.74
CA GLY A 295 -2.40 1.62 26.02
C GLY A 295 -3.23 1.86 24.76
N ILE A 296 -2.59 2.19 23.63
CA ILE A 296 -3.26 2.40 22.33
C ILE A 296 -3.89 1.07 21.88
N MET A 297 -3.14 -0.03 21.97
CA MET A 297 -3.62 -1.35 21.56
C MET A 297 -4.79 -1.84 22.41
N GLU A 298 -4.75 -1.60 23.72
CA GLU A 298 -5.84 -1.92 24.63
C GLU A 298 -7.09 -1.09 24.34
N THR A 299 -6.93 0.22 24.09
CA THR A 299 -8.04 1.10 23.71
C THR A 299 -8.66 0.67 22.38
N ALA A 300 -7.84 0.39 21.36
CA ALA A 300 -8.32 -0.08 20.08
C ALA A 300 -9.15 -1.37 20.21
N ARG A 301 -8.63 -2.37 20.94
CA ARG A 301 -9.34 -3.63 21.17
C ARG A 301 -10.69 -3.45 21.83
N THR A 302 -10.72 -2.72 22.95
CA THR A 302 -11.96 -2.54 23.73
C THR A 302 -12.98 -1.71 22.98
N THR A 303 -12.55 -0.65 22.29
CA THR A 303 -13.46 0.23 21.56
C THR A 303 -14.03 -0.44 20.31
N ILE A 304 -13.19 -1.09 19.50
CA ILE A 304 -13.64 -1.82 18.29
C ILE A 304 -14.56 -2.97 18.69
N GLN A 305 -14.23 -3.71 19.75
CA GLN A 305 -15.09 -4.76 20.29
C GLN A 305 -16.48 -4.24 20.64
N ALA A 306 -16.55 -3.11 21.37
CA ALA A 306 -17.81 -2.49 21.77
C ALA A 306 -18.61 -1.98 20.56
N LEU A 307 -17.94 -1.36 19.56
CA LEU A 307 -18.60 -0.84 18.36
C LEU A 307 -19.14 -1.94 17.44
N LEU A 308 -18.47 -3.08 17.39
CA LEU A 308 -18.91 -4.24 16.59
C LEU A 308 -19.88 -5.16 17.34
N GLY A 309 -20.07 -4.95 18.63
CA GLY A 309 -21.03 -5.72 19.46
C GLY A 309 -20.58 -7.17 19.73
N VAL A 310 -19.29 -7.43 19.81
CA VAL A 310 -18.70 -8.77 20.01
C VAL A 310 -17.90 -8.86 21.29
#